data_775bee0d780d5e686e406f1a6d956e73
#
_entry.id   775bee0d780d5e686e406f1a6d956e73
#
_cell.length_a   1.000
_cell.length_b   1.000
_cell.length_c   1.000
_cell.angle_alpha   90.00
_cell.angle_beta   90.00
_cell.angle_gamma   90.00
#
_symmetry.space_group_name_H-M   'P 1'
#
loop_
_entity.id
_entity.type
_entity.pdbx_description
1 polymer ?
#
loop_
_entity_poly.entity_id
_entity_poly.type
_entity_poly.pdbx_seq_one_letter_code
_entity_poly.pdbx_strand_id
1 'polypeptide(L)'
;MQPAQRSIREAEGRKNLGISRRYEVDFVDSLGRIRRLGQLVWRAGDSIIARMKLLDCGAALKQGVHLGLIMLVAAVAGGLSALGAPASETNWPQFRGSNAQGVSPSAKPPEHWSATDNVEWKAAIPGRGWSSPIVWGDHVFLTTAVNSGESEPPKKGLYLGGERPNALRPEHEWKVICLDLASGKLRWEHVLHRGSPAGPTHLKNSYASETPVTDGERVYASVGGVGVFCVDFSGRELWSKPLEPHKMRAGWGTAASPVLHRDRLYLVNDNEEQSYLLALDKRSGKELLRVDRDEKSNWSTPCVWENEQRCEIVTAGSGRVRSYDLDGKLLWWLKGMSSITIATPYADGGLLYVSSGFIVDRSRPIYAIRPGGSGDVSLPAGQTNNSCIVWCQPLAAPYNPTTLVYDGRLYVLRDLGELSAFNARTGELLYDRQKLPQGLHFTASPCAANGRIFCLNEDGVTFVVRAGDRFELLQTNKLAEDDMCLATPAIAGDRLLIRSAARLYCISQKP
;
A
#
# COMPACT_ATOMS: atom_id res chain seq x y z
N MET A 1 41.48 -29.59 -14.32
CA MET A 1 40.33 -30.28 -13.66
C MET A 1 39.11 -29.44 -13.92
N GLN A 2 38.23 -29.86 -14.81
CA GLN A 2 36.96 -29.19 -15.07
C GLN A 2 35.99 -29.48 -13.93
N PRO A 3 35.13 -28.53 -13.51
CA PRO A 3 34.14 -28.78 -12.46
C PRO A 3 33.04 -29.72 -12.97
N ALA A 4 32.67 -30.69 -12.13
CA ALA A 4 31.63 -31.63 -12.39
C ALA A 4 30.26 -30.90 -12.51
N GLN A 5 29.56 -31.08 -13.61
CA GLN A 5 28.20 -30.54 -13.79
C GLN A 5 27.19 -31.34 -12.94
N ARG A 6 26.38 -30.62 -12.17
CA ARG A 6 25.26 -31.14 -11.39
C ARG A 6 23.94 -30.87 -12.13
N SER A 7 23.10 -31.87 -12.25
CA SER A 7 21.73 -31.68 -12.76
C SER A 7 20.70 -32.10 -11.70
N ILE A 8 19.65 -31.30 -11.57
CA ILE A 8 18.46 -31.57 -10.73
C ILE A 8 17.29 -31.82 -11.69
N ARG A 9 16.62 -32.95 -11.57
CA ARG A 9 15.39 -33.22 -12.32
C ARG A 9 14.19 -33.25 -11.37
N GLU A 10 13.10 -32.66 -11.81
CA GLU A 10 11.83 -32.55 -11.10
C GLU A 10 10.87 -33.64 -11.65
N ALA A 11 10.25 -34.42 -10.77
CA ALA A 11 9.22 -35.38 -11.14
C ALA A 11 7.93 -35.08 -10.37
N GLU A 12 6.86 -34.73 -11.07
CA GLU A 12 5.54 -34.47 -10.48
C GLU A 12 4.72 -35.77 -10.32
N GLY A 13 4.24 -36.02 -9.12
CA GLY A 13 3.25 -37.05 -8.82
C GLY A 13 2.03 -36.44 -8.14
N ARG A 14 0.90 -36.38 -8.84
CA ARG A 14 -0.38 -35.99 -8.26
C ARG A 14 -1.00 -37.12 -7.44
N LYS A 15 -1.18 -36.93 -6.14
CA LYS A 15 -2.23 -37.57 -5.34
C LYS A 15 -2.83 -36.55 -4.36
N ASN A 16 -4.14 -36.54 -4.27
CA ASN A 16 -4.96 -35.64 -3.45
C ASN A 16 -4.47 -35.57 -2.00
N LEU A 17 -4.45 -34.31 -1.48
CA LEU A 17 -4.10 -33.87 -0.13
C LEU A 17 -2.61 -33.53 0.08
N GLY A 18 -2.28 -32.26 -0.14
CA GLY A 18 -0.99 -31.66 0.20
C GLY A 18 0.01 -31.73 -0.95
N ILE A 19 0.49 -30.56 -1.38
CA ILE A 19 1.55 -30.47 -2.40
C ILE A 19 2.84 -31.02 -1.78
N SER A 20 3.29 -32.20 -2.21
CA SER A 20 4.62 -32.71 -1.89
C SER A 20 5.47 -32.72 -3.16
N ARG A 21 6.62 -32.07 -3.14
CA ARG A 21 7.61 -32.14 -4.23
C ARG A 21 8.71 -33.11 -3.85
N ARG A 22 9.07 -34.02 -4.75
CA ARG A 22 10.19 -34.93 -4.61
C ARG A 22 11.30 -34.48 -5.54
N TYR A 23 12.51 -34.37 -5.01
CA TYR A 23 13.70 -34.07 -5.81
C TYR A 23 14.66 -35.25 -5.74
N GLU A 24 15.14 -35.69 -6.89
CA GLU A 24 16.18 -36.71 -7.00
C GLU A 24 17.53 -36.03 -7.24
N VAL A 25 18.52 -36.40 -6.47
CA VAL A 25 19.85 -35.80 -6.58
C VAL A 25 20.79 -36.89 -7.10
N ASP A 26 21.31 -36.68 -8.31
CA ASP A 26 22.25 -37.55 -8.97
C ASP A 26 23.65 -36.92 -8.98
N PHE A 27 24.65 -37.78 -8.90
CA PHE A 27 26.07 -37.40 -8.97
C PHE A 27 26.77 -38.21 -10.06
N VAL A 28 27.64 -37.53 -10.83
CA VAL A 28 28.48 -38.19 -11.84
C VAL A 28 29.87 -38.40 -11.23
N ASP A 29 30.29 -39.65 -11.12
CA ASP A 29 31.63 -39.99 -10.61
C ASP A 29 32.75 -39.66 -11.63
N SER A 30 33.99 -39.73 -11.19
CA SER A 30 35.17 -39.45 -12.02
C SER A 30 35.35 -40.41 -13.24
N LEU A 31 34.49 -41.40 -13.36
CA LEU A 31 34.43 -42.34 -14.48
C LEU A 31 33.19 -42.11 -15.36
N GLY A 32 32.46 -41.02 -15.17
CA GLY A 32 31.25 -40.65 -15.95
C GLY A 32 30.01 -41.47 -15.64
N ARG A 33 29.93 -42.19 -14.52
CA ARG A 33 28.75 -42.97 -14.13
C ARG A 33 27.83 -42.16 -13.23
N ILE A 34 26.54 -42.17 -13.56
CA ILE A 34 25.50 -41.52 -12.75
C ILE A 34 25.13 -42.44 -11.57
N ARG A 35 25.28 -41.93 -10.35
CA ARG A 35 24.85 -42.63 -9.13
C ARG A 35 23.86 -41.80 -8.35
N ARG A 36 22.75 -42.40 -7.92
CA ARG A 36 21.68 -41.77 -7.15
C ARG A 36 22.15 -41.58 -5.72
N LEU A 37 22.18 -40.32 -5.24
CA LEU A 37 22.62 -39.92 -3.89
C LEU A 37 21.49 -39.89 -2.84
N GLY A 38 20.22 -39.73 -3.25
CA GLY A 38 19.09 -39.75 -2.32
C GLY A 38 17.84 -39.07 -2.87
N GLN A 39 16.78 -39.14 -2.11
CA GLN A 39 15.51 -38.43 -2.39
C GLN A 39 15.22 -37.44 -1.30
N LEU A 40 14.89 -36.20 -1.69
CA LEU A 40 14.36 -35.16 -0.80
C LEU A 40 12.85 -35.06 -1.01
N VAL A 41 12.07 -35.20 0.06
CA VAL A 41 10.61 -35.04 0.04
C VAL A 41 10.24 -33.82 0.84
N TRP A 42 9.57 -32.85 0.22
CA TRP A 42 9.05 -31.65 0.87
C TRP A 42 7.52 -31.74 1.00
N ARG A 43 6.99 -31.40 2.17
CA ARG A 43 5.54 -31.23 2.41
C ARG A 43 5.29 -29.81 2.91
N ALA A 44 4.30 -29.14 2.36
CA ALA A 44 3.87 -27.83 2.83
C ALA A 44 3.25 -27.96 4.23
N GLY A 45 3.83 -27.27 5.21
CA GLY A 45 3.33 -27.23 6.59
C GLY A 45 4.25 -27.80 7.67
N ASP A 46 5.32 -28.49 7.31
CA ASP A 46 6.25 -29.06 8.28
C ASP A 46 7.62 -28.39 8.25
N SER A 47 8.26 -28.26 9.42
CA SER A 47 9.68 -27.92 9.50
C SER A 47 10.52 -28.95 8.71
N ILE A 48 11.56 -28.48 8.04
CA ILE A 48 12.42 -29.29 7.16
C ILE A 48 13.03 -30.45 7.97
N ILE A 49 12.49 -31.65 7.80
CA ILE A 49 13.10 -32.89 8.32
C ILE A 49 13.77 -33.60 7.15
N ALA A 50 15.07 -33.42 7.00
CA ALA A 50 15.87 -34.18 6.06
C ALA A 50 16.15 -35.58 6.63
N ARG A 51 15.45 -36.62 6.16
CA ARG A 51 15.81 -38.02 6.41
C ARG A 51 16.61 -38.54 5.22
N MET A 52 17.92 -38.61 5.39
CA MET A 52 18.79 -39.34 4.44
C MET A 52 19.00 -40.76 4.91
N LYS A 53 18.65 -41.75 4.06
CA LYS A 53 19.18 -43.11 4.16
C LYS A 53 20.46 -43.18 3.34
N LEU A 54 21.60 -43.22 4.00
CA LEU A 54 22.89 -43.52 3.38
C LEU A 54 22.94 -45.04 3.11
N LEU A 55 23.08 -45.41 1.85
CA LEU A 55 23.44 -46.77 1.46
C LEU A 55 24.93 -46.96 1.72
N ASP A 56 25.29 -48.07 2.38
CA ASP A 56 26.64 -48.39 2.82
C ASP A 56 27.69 -48.26 1.71
N CYS A 57 28.60 -47.30 1.89
CA CYS A 57 29.83 -47.16 1.17
C CYS A 57 31.00 -47.08 2.18
N GLY A 58 32.05 -47.87 1.93
CA GLY A 58 33.15 -48.17 2.84
C GLY A 58 33.85 -46.98 3.53
N ALA A 59 34.46 -47.29 4.66
CA ALA A 59 34.91 -46.39 5.72
C ALA A 59 35.92 -45.25 5.33
N ALA A 60 36.49 -45.25 4.14
CA ALA A 60 37.54 -44.29 3.74
C ALA A 60 37.02 -42.95 3.16
N LEU A 61 35.71 -42.83 2.85
CA LEU A 61 35.14 -41.61 2.24
C LEU A 61 34.35 -40.75 3.24
N LYS A 62 34.20 -41.14 4.50
CA LYS A 62 33.22 -40.51 5.43
C LYS A 62 33.56 -39.07 5.85
N GLN A 63 34.83 -38.71 5.98
CA GLN A 63 35.20 -37.37 6.48
C GLN A 63 35.06 -36.26 5.43
N GLY A 64 35.44 -36.52 4.18
CA GLY A 64 35.32 -35.51 3.09
C GLY A 64 33.86 -35.20 2.68
N VAL A 65 33.02 -36.23 2.74
CA VAL A 65 31.59 -36.09 2.38
C VAL A 65 30.80 -35.34 3.46
N HIS A 66 31.12 -35.52 4.74
CA HIS A 66 30.49 -34.77 5.84
C HIS A 66 30.77 -33.26 5.80
N LEU A 67 32.01 -32.85 5.52
CA LEU A 67 32.39 -31.44 5.41
C LEU A 67 31.74 -30.78 4.18
N GLY A 68 31.68 -31.49 3.04
CA GLY A 68 31.03 -31.01 1.82
C GLY A 68 29.50 -30.87 1.95
N LEU A 69 28.89 -31.75 2.74
CA LEU A 69 27.44 -31.72 2.97
C LEU A 69 27.03 -30.62 3.95
N ILE A 70 27.83 -30.40 5.00
CA ILE A 70 27.62 -29.29 5.97
C ILE A 70 27.77 -27.93 5.26
N MET A 71 28.77 -27.80 4.37
CA MET A 71 28.95 -26.58 3.60
C MET A 71 27.83 -26.36 2.56
N LEU A 72 27.26 -27.40 1.99
CA LEU A 72 26.14 -27.31 1.04
C LEU A 72 24.84 -26.93 1.76
N VAL A 73 24.57 -27.49 2.94
CA VAL A 73 23.42 -27.14 3.76
C VAL A 73 23.55 -25.70 4.30
N ALA A 74 24.75 -25.26 4.67
CA ALA A 74 25.01 -23.90 5.07
C ALA A 74 24.86 -22.88 3.90
N ALA A 75 25.29 -23.26 2.67
CA ALA A 75 25.11 -22.41 1.48
C ALA A 75 23.65 -22.32 1.01
N VAL A 76 22.87 -23.39 1.15
CA VAL A 76 21.42 -23.38 0.85
C VAL A 76 20.64 -22.63 1.94
N ALA A 77 21.03 -22.78 3.21
CA ALA A 77 20.43 -21.98 4.30
C ALA A 77 20.81 -20.50 4.21
N GLY A 78 22.05 -20.16 3.79
CA GLY A 78 22.50 -18.79 3.55
C GLY A 78 21.87 -18.15 2.30
N GLY A 79 21.58 -18.93 1.26
CA GLY A 79 20.91 -18.46 0.04
C GLY A 79 19.41 -18.22 0.22
N LEU A 80 18.75 -18.94 1.14
CA LEU A 80 17.34 -18.72 1.50
C LEU A 80 17.15 -17.49 2.42
N SER A 81 18.19 -17.03 3.10
CA SER A 81 18.16 -15.79 3.89
C SER A 81 18.18 -14.52 3.04
N ALA A 82 18.42 -14.62 1.72
CA ALA A 82 18.36 -13.50 0.77
C ALA A 82 16.99 -13.31 0.10
N LEU A 83 16.05 -14.26 0.28
CA LEU A 83 14.62 -14.00 0.08
C LEU A 83 14.16 -13.28 1.35
N GLY A 84 13.96 -11.95 1.26
CA GLY A 84 13.56 -11.13 2.38
C GLY A 84 12.51 -11.85 3.22
N ALA A 85 12.72 -11.93 4.53
CA ALA A 85 11.73 -12.50 5.44
C ALA A 85 10.38 -11.87 5.10
N PRO A 86 9.28 -12.64 5.01
CA PRO A 86 7.97 -12.06 4.77
C PRO A 86 7.79 -10.94 5.81
N ALA A 87 7.44 -9.74 5.33
CA ALA A 87 7.18 -8.62 6.23
C ALA A 87 6.25 -9.14 7.31
N SER A 88 6.65 -9.02 8.58
CA SER A 88 5.82 -9.47 9.70
C SER A 88 4.42 -8.94 9.45
N GLU A 89 3.38 -9.78 9.57
CA GLU A 89 1.97 -9.37 9.42
C GLU A 89 1.57 -8.21 10.35
N THR A 90 2.45 -7.84 11.27
CA THR A 90 2.33 -6.68 12.15
C THR A 90 2.77 -5.37 11.52
N ASN A 91 3.44 -5.39 10.34
CA ASN A 91 3.92 -4.19 9.68
C ASN A 91 2.87 -3.58 8.73
N TRP A 92 2.85 -2.24 8.67
CA TRP A 92 2.03 -1.45 7.76
C TRP A 92 2.90 -0.39 7.08
N PRO A 93 3.75 -0.79 6.09
CA PRO A 93 4.92 -0.02 5.68
C PRO A 93 4.65 1.20 4.81
N GLN A 94 3.46 1.35 4.27
CA GLN A 94 3.07 2.39 3.30
C GLN A 94 1.59 2.70 3.38
N PHE A 95 1.14 3.66 2.56
CA PHE A 95 -0.29 3.96 2.40
C PHE A 95 -1.09 2.70 2.05
N ARG A 96 -2.11 2.39 2.86
CA ARG A 96 -2.95 1.18 2.78
C ARG A 96 -2.18 -0.13 3.01
N GLY A 97 -1.07 -0.10 3.72
CA GLY A 97 -0.32 -1.30 4.14
C GLY A 97 0.45 -1.99 3.03
N SER A 98 0.82 -3.23 3.27
CA SER A 98 1.50 -4.06 2.27
C SER A 98 0.64 -4.17 1.02
N ASN A 99 1.23 -3.99 -0.17
CA ASN A 99 0.55 -4.06 -1.46
C ASN A 99 -0.60 -3.03 -1.68
N ALA A 100 -0.71 -1.98 -0.84
CA ALA A 100 -1.73 -0.94 -0.91
C ALA A 100 -3.19 -1.46 -0.86
N GLN A 101 -3.43 -2.66 -0.34
CA GLN A 101 -4.75 -3.32 -0.32
C GLN A 101 -5.67 -2.80 0.78
N GLY A 102 -5.13 -2.25 1.89
CA GLY A 102 -5.94 -1.86 3.03
C GLY A 102 -6.40 -3.04 3.90
N VAL A 103 -5.73 -4.18 3.80
CA VAL A 103 -6.12 -5.44 4.44
C VAL A 103 -4.99 -5.98 5.31
N SER A 104 -5.32 -6.46 6.52
CA SER A 104 -4.45 -7.23 7.38
C SER A 104 -5.15 -8.55 7.73
N PRO A 105 -4.86 -9.66 7.02
CA PRO A 105 -5.68 -10.87 7.10
C PRO A 105 -5.69 -11.55 8.47
N SER A 106 -4.56 -11.53 9.19
CA SER A 106 -4.41 -12.19 10.49
C SER A 106 -4.71 -11.30 11.69
N ALA A 107 -4.76 -9.99 11.51
CA ALA A 107 -5.00 -9.02 12.58
C ALA A 107 -6.43 -9.13 13.15
N LYS A 108 -6.55 -8.92 14.47
CA LYS A 108 -7.82 -8.98 15.19
C LYS A 108 -8.05 -7.70 16.00
N PRO A 109 -8.13 -6.52 15.37
CA PRO A 109 -8.45 -5.30 16.09
C PRO A 109 -9.83 -5.43 16.73
N PRO A 110 -10.09 -4.72 17.86
CA PRO A 110 -11.36 -4.80 18.55
C PRO A 110 -12.51 -4.34 17.64
N GLU A 111 -13.67 -4.94 17.82
CA GLU A 111 -14.90 -4.55 17.14
C GLU A 111 -15.54 -3.33 17.79
N HIS A 112 -15.43 -3.23 19.11
CA HIS A 112 -16.00 -2.15 19.92
C HIS A 112 -14.93 -1.32 20.60
N TRP A 113 -15.10 0.00 20.54
CA TRP A 113 -14.34 1.00 21.32
C TRP A 113 -15.15 2.28 21.50
N SER A 114 -14.72 3.11 22.43
CA SER A 114 -15.27 4.44 22.68
C SER A 114 -14.13 5.44 22.88
N ALA A 115 -14.41 6.64 23.35
CA ALA A 115 -13.38 7.63 23.70
C ALA A 115 -12.41 7.15 24.80
N THR A 116 -12.80 6.16 25.60
CA THR A 116 -12.06 5.65 26.77
C THR A 116 -11.89 4.15 26.80
N ASP A 117 -12.76 3.41 26.11
CA ASP A 117 -12.74 1.95 26.10
C ASP A 117 -11.98 1.44 24.89
N ASN A 118 -11.14 0.41 25.05
CA ASN A 118 -10.26 -0.16 24.03
C ASN A 118 -9.35 0.87 23.33
N VAL A 119 -9.11 2.03 23.94
CA VAL A 119 -8.04 2.95 23.55
C VAL A 119 -6.82 2.62 24.39
N GLU A 120 -5.81 2.00 23.77
CA GLU A 120 -4.55 1.64 24.41
C GLU A 120 -3.78 2.92 24.78
N TRP A 121 -3.68 3.83 23.83
CA TRP A 121 -3.11 5.16 24.03
C TRP A 121 -3.65 6.17 23.00
N LYS A 122 -3.48 7.45 23.34
CA LYS A 122 -3.67 8.60 22.43
C LYS A 122 -2.49 9.54 22.55
N ALA A 123 -1.91 9.95 21.42
CA ALA A 123 -0.77 10.85 21.35
C ALA A 123 -1.19 12.15 20.66
N ALA A 124 -0.81 13.30 21.21
CA ALA A 124 -0.97 14.59 20.54
C ALA A 124 0.02 14.68 19.38
N ILE A 125 -0.46 15.13 18.21
CA ILE A 125 0.36 15.34 17.02
C ILE A 125 0.38 16.84 16.72
N PRO A 126 1.56 17.47 16.73
CA PRO A 126 1.66 18.90 16.47
C PRO A 126 1.35 19.23 15.01
N GLY A 127 0.82 20.42 14.75
CA GLY A 127 0.55 20.92 13.40
C GLY A 127 -0.62 20.23 12.73
N ARG A 128 -0.59 20.16 11.40
CA ARG A 128 -1.62 19.54 10.57
C ARG A 128 -1.02 18.63 9.53
N GLY A 129 -1.61 17.44 9.37
CA GLY A 129 -1.26 16.49 8.32
C GLY A 129 -2.30 15.41 8.18
N TRP A 130 -2.49 14.91 6.95
CA TRP A 130 -3.41 13.83 6.64
C TRP A 130 -2.69 12.56 6.20
N SER A 131 -1.35 12.52 6.32
CA SER A 131 -0.63 11.26 6.08
C SER A 131 -1.21 10.15 6.98
N SER A 132 -1.43 8.98 6.42
CA SER A 132 -1.76 7.80 7.22
C SER A 132 -0.56 7.42 8.09
N PRO A 133 -0.77 6.86 9.28
CA PRO A 133 0.33 6.27 10.03
C PRO A 133 0.86 5.04 9.28
N ILE A 134 2.18 4.86 9.28
CA ILE A 134 2.84 3.64 8.85
C ILE A 134 3.56 3.00 10.04
N VAL A 135 3.71 1.68 10.00
CA VAL A 135 4.26 0.92 11.13
C VAL A 135 5.31 -0.07 10.63
N TRP A 136 6.43 -0.12 11.34
CA TRP A 136 7.42 -1.16 11.19
C TRP A 136 8.02 -1.55 12.55
N GLY A 137 7.84 -2.82 12.93
CA GLY A 137 8.20 -3.29 14.25
C GLY A 137 7.45 -2.51 15.34
N ASP A 138 8.17 -1.86 16.21
CA ASP A 138 7.67 -1.04 17.30
C ASP A 138 7.66 0.47 17.01
N HIS A 139 7.86 0.87 15.74
CA HIS A 139 7.89 2.25 15.31
C HIS A 139 6.64 2.64 14.51
N VAL A 140 6.05 3.79 14.84
CA VAL A 140 4.97 4.41 14.08
C VAL A 140 5.48 5.72 13.51
N PHE A 141 5.37 5.90 12.18
CA PHE A 141 5.81 7.12 11.52
C PHE A 141 4.64 7.83 10.85
N LEU A 142 4.70 9.15 10.86
CA LEU A 142 3.79 10.04 10.13
C LEU A 142 4.46 11.37 9.81
N THR A 143 3.92 12.10 8.84
CA THR A 143 4.37 13.45 8.51
C THR A 143 3.39 14.49 9.05
N THR A 144 3.88 15.69 9.36
CA THR A 144 3.06 16.83 9.78
C THR A 144 3.68 18.14 9.30
N ALA A 145 2.86 19.18 9.19
CA ALA A 145 3.29 20.55 8.93
C ALA A 145 2.84 21.47 10.08
N VAL A 146 3.82 22.02 10.78
CA VAL A 146 3.59 22.94 11.92
C VAL A 146 3.82 24.34 11.43
N ASN A 147 2.82 25.21 11.52
CA ASN A 147 2.96 26.62 11.15
C ASN A 147 3.35 27.49 12.33
N SER A 148 4.00 28.61 12.05
CA SER A 148 4.41 29.61 13.04
C SER A 148 3.31 30.64 13.40
N GLY A 149 2.18 30.61 12.68
CA GLY A 149 1.09 31.57 12.83
C GLY A 149 -0.27 30.95 13.04
N GLU A 150 -1.31 31.74 12.93
CA GLU A 150 -2.68 31.24 12.96
C GLU A 150 -3.00 30.39 11.73
N SER A 151 -3.73 29.33 11.93
CA SER A 151 -4.26 28.50 10.85
C SER A 151 -5.78 28.35 10.96
N GLU A 152 -6.46 28.45 9.83
CA GLU A 152 -7.87 28.10 9.81
C GLU A 152 -8.07 26.63 10.21
N PRO A 153 -9.07 26.32 11.05
CA PRO A 153 -9.40 24.93 11.36
C PRO A 153 -9.81 24.17 10.09
N PRO A 154 -9.56 22.88 10.01
CA PRO A 154 -10.03 22.07 8.89
C PRO A 154 -11.56 22.04 8.85
N LYS A 155 -12.13 21.99 7.65
CA LYS A 155 -13.59 21.97 7.45
C LYS A 155 -14.05 20.59 6.99
N LYS A 156 -15.02 20.02 7.71
CA LYS A 156 -15.69 18.78 7.31
C LYS A 156 -16.61 19.02 6.12
N GLY A 157 -16.82 18.01 5.31
CA GLY A 157 -17.82 18.07 4.24
C GLY A 157 -17.28 17.77 2.86
N LEU A 158 -18.20 17.67 1.90
CA LEU A 158 -17.90 17.49 0.49
C LEU A 158 -18.09 18.82 -0.22
N TYR A 159 -17.03 19.34 -0.80
CA TYR A 159 -17.01 20.64 -1.47
C TYR A 159 -16.72 20.46 -2.96
N LEU A 160 -17.50 21.14 -3.81
CA LEU A 160 -17.26 21.21 -5.26
C LEU A 160 -16.21 22.27 -5.65
N GLY A 161 -15.93 23.18 -4.74
CA GLY A 161 -14.86 24.17 -4.77
C GLY A 161 -13.93 23.94 -3.59
N GLY A 162 -13.48 25.00 -2.95
CA GLY A 162 -12.57 24.91 -1.78
C GLY A 162 -11.23 25.58 -2.05
N GLU A 163 -11.19 26.36 -3.12
CA GLU A 163 -10.08 27.22 -3.47
C GLU A 163 -9.87 28.28 -2.39
N ARG A 164 -8.62 28.52 -2.04
CA ARG A 164 -8.20 29.56 -1.11
C ARG A 164 -7.05 30.39 -1.66
N PRO A 165 -7.25 31.12 -2.78
CA PRO A 165 -6.17 31.81 -3.49
C PRO A 165 -5.46 32.85 -2.61
N ASN A 166 -6.19 33.45 -1.67
CA ASN A 166 -5.69 34.49 -0.77
C ASN A 166 -5.41 33.97 0.65
N ALA A 167 -5.37 32.64 0.87
CA ALA A 167 -5.03 32.10 2.19
C ALA A 167 -3.62 32.51 2.60
N LEU A 168 -3.47 32.93 3.85
CA LEU A 168 -2.16 33.17 4.42
C LEU A 168 -1.34 31.89 4.41
N ARG A 169 -0.07 32.02 4.05
CA ARG A 169 0.89 30.92 4.01
C ARG A 169 2.07 31.25 4.92
N PRO A 170 1.86 31.24 6.25
CA PRO A 170 2.92 31.48 7.20
C PRO A 170 4.04 30.45 7.02
N GLU A 171 5.18 30.73 7.60
CA GLU A 171 6.27 29.77 7.63
C GLU A 171 5.84 28.46 8.32
N HIS A 172 6.24 27.33 7.76
CA HIS A 172 5.96 26.00 8.26
C HIS A 172 7.25 25.23 8.54
N GLU A 173 7.19 24.35 9.51
CA GLU A 173 8.12 23.25 9.68
C GLU A 173 7.44 21.95 9.22
N TRP A 174 7.98 21.31 8.18
CA TRP A 174 7.58 19.97 7.79
C TRP A 174 8.39 18.96 8.56
N LYS A 175 7.72 18.01 9.18
CA LYS A 175 8.37 17.04 10.07
C LYS A 175 7.97 15.61 9.73
N VAL A 176 8.89 14.67 9.96
CA VAL A 176 8.59 13.27 10.24
C VAL A 176 8.59 13.09 11.76
N ILE A 177 7.58 12.39 12.26
CA ILE A 177 7.44 12.04 13.66
C ILE A 177 7.51 10.53 13.79
N CYS A 178 8.27 10.04 14.76
CA CYS A 178 8.32 8.64 15.15
C CYS A 178 7.78 8.47 16.57
N LEU A 179 6.77 7.62 16.71
CA LEU A 179 6.21 7.23 18.00
C LEU A 179 6.52 5.75 18.29
N ASP A 180 6.54 5.42 19.56
CA ASP A 180 6.57 4.05 20.04
C ASP A 180 5.19 3.41 19.90
N LEU A 181 5.09 2.25 19.24
CA LEU A 181 3.81 1.58 18.95
C LEU A 181 3.09 1.13 20.24
N ALA A 182 3.82 0.69 21.25
CA ALA A 182 3.22 0.15 22.48
C ALA A 182 2.69 1.26 23.42
N SER A 183 3.32 2.43 23.40
CA SER A 183 3.01 3.49 24.38
C SER A 183 2.51 4.82 23.78
N GLY A 184 2.63 5.00 22.47
CA GLY A 184 2.34 6.27 21.79
C GLY A 184 3.30 7.41 22.13
N LYS A 185 4.38 7.13 22.88
CA LYS A 185 5.36 8.14 23.26
C LYS A 185 6.21 8.56 22.07
N LEU A 186 6.52 9.85 22.00
CA LEU A 186 7.46 10.38 21.00
C LEU A 186 8.84 9.74 21.22
N ARG A 187 9.37 9.08 20.19
CA ARG A 187 10.77 8.63 20.16
C ARG A 187 11.67 9.72 19.63
N TRP A 188 11.28 10.34 18.53
CA TRP A 188 11.97 11.46 17.92
C TRP A 188 11.05 12.17 16.90
N GLU A 189 11.42 13.42 16.59
CA GLU A 189 10.92 14.15 15.43
C GLU A 189 12.10 14.73 14.65
N HIS A 190 11.95 14.82 13.33
CA HIS A 190 12.95 15.43 12.47
C HIS A 190 12.31 16.48 11.56
N VAL A 191 12.89 17.68 11.50
CA VAL A 191 12.44 18.75 10.61
C VAL A 191 13.04 18.52 9.23
N LEU A 192 12.18 18.20 8.25
CA LEU A 192 12.56 17.98 6.86
C LEU A 192 12.85 19.29 6.13
N HIS A 193 12.03 20.33 6.40
CA HIS A 193 12.11 21.62 5.74
C HIS A 193 11.50 22.73 6.59
N ARG A 194 12.00 23.96 6.42
CA ARG A 194 11.42 25.19 6.94
C ARG A 194 11.22 26.19 5.82
N GLY A 195 10.05 26.81 5.76
CA GLY A 195 9.73 27.83 4.78
C GLY A 195 8.24 28.09 4.60
N SER A 196 7.90 29.05 3.77
CA SER A 196 6.51 29.29 3.39
C SER A 196 6.10 28.37 2.26
N PRO A 197 4.90 27.77 2.29
CA PRO A 197 4.41 26.95 1.20
C PRO A 197 4.37 27.69 -0.14
N ALA A 198 4.83 27.05 -1.21
CA ALA A 198 4.87 27.64 -2.53
C ALA A 198 3.49 27.96 -3.11
N GLY A 199 2.47 27.22 -2.73
CA GLY A 199 1.09 27.39 -3.19
C GLY A 199 0.05 27.19 -2.10
N PRO A 200 -1.23 27.53 -2.35
CA PRO A 200 -2.33 27.25 -1.44
C PRO A 200 -2.68 25.76 -1.41
N THR A 201 -3.55 25.38 -0.48
CA THR A 201 -4.18 24.05 -0.42
C THR A 201 -5.70 24.19 -0.44
N HIS A 202 -6.39 23.12 -0.87
CA HIS A 202 -7.83 22.99 -0.66
C HIS A 202 -8.18 23.13 0.84
N LEU A 203 -9.34 23.65 1.15
CA LEU A 203 -9.77 23.88 2.55
C LEU A 203 -9.76 22.60 3.41
N LYS A 204 -9.86 21.43 2.81
CA LYS A 204 -9.74 20.12 3.47
C LYS A 204 -8.33 19.53 3.43
N ASN A 205 -7.48 19.98 2.53
CA ASN A 205 -6.14 19.43 2.38
C ASN A 205 -5.17 19.99 3.46
N SER A 206 -3.96 19.44 3.50
CA SER A 206 -2.87 19.91 4.36
C SER A 206 -1.58 19.96 3.54
N TYR A 207 -0.55 20.57 4.11
CA TYR A 207 0.79 20.56 3.53
C TYR A 207 1.60 19.30 3.88
N ALA A 208 0.98 18.30 4.53
CA ALA A 208 1.55 17.00 4.87
C ALA A 208 0.50 15.89 4.72
N SER A 209 -0.01 15.74 3.51
CA SER A 209 -1.04 14.74 3.18
C SER A 209 -0.45 13.45 2.61
N GLU A 210 0.74 13.51 2.03
CA GLU A 210 1.45 12.34 1.52
C GLU A 210 1.87 11.44 2.69
N THR A 211 1.53 10.16 2.58
CA THR A 211 1.92 9.13 3.54
C THR A 211 3.35 8.69 3.27
N PRO A 212 4.24 8.66 4.27
CA PRO A 212 5.58 8.15 4.08
C PRO A 212 5.58 6.63 3.80
N VAL A 213 6.72 6.10 3.34
CA VAL A 213 6.93 4.67 3.14
C VAL A 213 8.23 4.23 3.80
N THR A 214 8.29 2.97 4.24
CA THR A 214 9.50 2.40 4.89
C THR A 214 9.86 1.04 4.31
N ASP A 215 11.16 0.73 4.31
CA ASP A 215 11.71 -0.58 3.99
C ASP A 215 12.19 -1.36 5.23
N GLY A 216 11.95 -0.82 6.43
CA GLY A 216 12.38 -1.41 7.70
C GLY A 216 13.73 -0.91 8.21
N GLU A 217 14.47 -0.15 7.40
CA GLU A 217 15.73 0.50 7.78
C GLU A 217 15.63 2.03 7.67
N ARG A 218 14.81 2.52 6.74
CA ARG A 218 14.68 3.92 6.38
C ARG A 218 13.22 4.30 6.20
N VAL A 219 12.94 5.56 6.41
CA VAL A 219 11.65 6.19 6.13
C VAL A 219 11.83 7.22 5.02
N TYR A 220 10.98 7.15 4.02
CA TYR A 220 10.98 8.05 2.87
C TYR A 220 9.70 8.89 2.91
N ALA A 221 9.88 10.19 3.03
CA ALA A 221 8.78 11.16 3.08
C ALA A 221 8.84 12.06 1.84
N SER A 222 7.69 12.22 1.17
CA SER A 222 7.52 13.22 0.12
C SER A 222 6.72 14.40 0.68
N VAL A 223 7.15 15.60 0.34
CA VAL A 223 6.42 16.84 0.63
C VAL A 223 6.25 17.59 -0.68
N GLY A 224 5.01 17.71 -1.13
CA GLY A 224 4.70 18.32 -2.42
C GLY A 224 5.19 19.75 -2.54
N GLY A 225 5.90 20.05 -3.64
CA GLY A 225 6.49 21.37 -3.89
C GLY A 225 7.69 21.72 -3.01
N VAL A 226 8.22 20.74 -2.27
CA VAL A 226 9.43 20.90 -1.43
C VAL A 226 10.47 19.85 -1.81
N GLY A 227 10.15 18.56 -1.66
CA GLY A 227 11.14 17.53 -1.94
C GLY A 227 10.80 16.15 -1.41
N VAL A 228 11.76 15.26 -1.56
CA VAL A 228 11.75 13.90 -1.02
C VAL A 228 12.89 13.76 -0.03
N PHE A 229 12.63 13.17 1.11
CA PHE A 229 13.54 13.06 2.23
C PHE A 229 13.64 11.62 2.68
N CYS A 230 14.84 11.21 3.06
CA CYS A 230 15.12 9.90 3.63
C CYS A 230 15.75 10.06 5.00
N VAL A 231 15.14 9.47 6.02
CA VAL A 231 15.69 9.42 7.37
C VAL A 231 15.87 7.97 7.80
N ASP A 232 16.84 7.70 8.67
CA ASP A 232 16.97 6.39 9.30
C ASP A 232 16.02 6.27 10.52
N PHE A 233 15.93 5.09 11.11
CA PHE A 233 15.05 4.85 12.27
C PHE A 233 15.48 5.57 13.55
N SER A 234 16.67 6.18 13.58
CA SER A 234 17.09 7.09 14.66
C SER A 234 16.65 8.55 14.44
N GLY A 235 16.04 8.85 13.28
CA GLY A 235 15.61 10.20 12.90
C GLY A 235 16.68 11.05 12.21
N ARG A 236 17.84 10.46 11.88
CA ARG A 236 18.92 11.15 11.17
C ARG A 236 18.59 11.20 9.67
N GLU A 237 18.64 12.38 9.06
CA GLU A 237 18.54 12.54 7.61
C GLU A 237 19.75 11.88 6.93
N LEU A 238 19.47 11.05 5.94
CA LEU A 238 20.47 10.38 5.12
C LEU A 238 20.69 11.09 3.79
N TRP A 239 19.61 11.55 3.19
CA TRP A 239 19.60 12.35 1.97
C TRP A 239 18.28 13.09 1.80
N SER A 240 18.33 14.17 1.03
CA SER A 240 17.16 14.88 0.53
C SER A 240 17.31 15.20 -0.95
N LYS A 241 16.20 15.23 -1.67
CA LYS A 241 16.08 15.59 -3.09
C LYS A 241 15.05 16.71 -3.21
N PRO A 242 15.47 17.96 -3.45
CA PRO A 242 14.54 19.03 -3.74
C PRO A 242 13.69 18.74 -4.98
N LEU A 243 12.43 19.13 -4.94
CA LEU A 243 11.50 19.07 -6.07
C LEU A 243 10.91 20.47 -6.29
N GLU A 244 10.86 20.88 -7.55
CA GLU A 244 10.25 22.14 -7.92
C GLU A 244 8.74 22.14 -7.62
N PRO A 245 8.21 23.25 -7.10
CA PRO A 245 6.78 23.41 -6.91
C PRO A 245 6.08 23.61 -8.25
N HIS A 246 4.97 22.93 -8.45
CA HIS A 246 4.12 23.07 -9.62
C HIS A 246 2.71 23.49 -9.21
N LYS A 247 2.02 24.20 -10.10
CA LYS A 247 0.62 24.57 -9.88
C LYS A 247 -0.27 23.34 -9.93
N MET A 248 -1.03 23.16 -8.87
CA MET A 248 -2.10 22.19 -8.82
C MET A 248 -3.42 22.82 -9.24
N ARG A 249 -4.34 22.02 -9.79
CA ARG A 249 -5.70 22.45 -10.14
C ARG A 249 -6.31 23.26 -9.00
N ALA A 250 -6.80 24.46 -9.30
CA ALA A 250 -7.44 25.35 -8.35
C ALA A 250 -6.65 25.62 -7.05
N GLY A 251 -5.33 25.36 -7.05
CA GLY A 251 -4.49 25.50 -5.86
C GLY A 251 -4.82 24.50 -4.76
N TRP A 252 -5.24 23.28 -5.08
CA TRP A 252 -5.68 22.31 -4.08
C TRP A 252 -4.56 21.56 -3.37
N GLY A 253 -3.29 21.78 -3.76
CA GLY A 253 -2.13 21.10 -3.18
C GLY A 253 -2.01 19.65 -3.62
N THR A 254 -1.05 18.94 -3.05
CA THR A 254 -0.67 17.56 -3.40
C THR A 254 -1.16 16.55 -2.37
N ALA A 255 -1.14 15.24 -2.68
CA ALA A 255 -1.42 14.16 -1.75
C ALA A 255 -0.93 12.77 -2.23
N ALA A 256 -0.41 12.65 -3.46
CA ALA A 256 0.09 11.38 -3.97
C ALA A 256 1.32 10.91 -3.17
N SER A 257 1.24 9.74 -2.56
CA SER A 257 2.29 9.19 -1.70
C SER A 257 3.37 8.48 -2.53
N PRO A 258 4.63 8.41 -2.03
CA PRO A 258 5.66 7.59 -2.64
C PRO A 258 5.39 6.10 -2.42
N VAL A 259 5.92 5.25 -3.32
CA VAL A 259 5.90 3.80 -3.18
C VAL A 259 7.29 3.22 -3.40
N LEU A 260 7.61 2.17 -2.65
CA LEU A 260 8.88 1.45 -2.76
C LEU A 260 8.71 0.15 -3.55
N HIS A 261 9.68 -0.11 -4.42
CA HIS A 261 9.86 -1.42 -5.01
C HIS A 261 11.36 -1.72 -5.13
N ARG A 262 11.82 -2.75 -4.45
CA ARG A 262 13.23 -3.17 -4.39
C ARG A 262 14.14 -2.02 -3.94
N ASP A 263 14.97 -1.49 -4.85
CA ASP A 263 15.93 -0.40 -4.62
C ASP A 263 15.45 0.97 -5.12
N ARG A 264 14.19 1.06 -5.60
CA ARG A 264 13.63 2.26 -6.21
C ARG A 264 12.46 2.83 -5.40
N LEU A 265 12.44 4.15 -5.30
CA LEU A 265 11.33 4.93 -4.78
C LEU A 265 10.63 5.61 -5.97
N TYR A 266 9.35 5.30 -6.18
CA TYR A 266 8.55 5.88 -7.25
C TYR A 266 7.61 6.95 -6.71
N LEU A 267 7.49 8.05 -7.46
CA LEU A 267 6.58 9.16 -7.19
C LEU A 267 5.88 9.58 -8.46
N VAL A 268 4.62 9.99 -8.34
CA VAL A 268 3.87 10.66 -9.39
C VAL A 268 3.64 12.10 -8.96
N ASN A 269 3.99 13.04 -9.83
CA ASN A 269 3.68 14.46 -9.66
C ASN A 269 2.87 14.91 -10.89
N ASP A 270 1.57 14.69 -10.83
CA ASP A 270 0.65 15.15 -11.86
C ASP A 270 0.08 16.52 -11.47
N ASN A 271 0.27 17.51 -12.32
CA ASN A 271 0.03 18.93 -12.04
C ASN A 271 -0.44 19.66 -13.31
N GLU A 272 -0.65 20.98 -13.24
CA GLU A 272 -1.14 21.76 -14.38
C GLU A 272 -0.05 22.22 -15.35
N GLU A 273 1.23 22.06 -14.99
CA GLU A 273 2.38 22.57 -15.72
C GLU A 273 3.18 21.45 -16.39
N GLN A 274 3.88 20.66 -15.61
CA GLN A 274 4.74 19.58 -16.09
C GLN A 274 4.57 18.32 -15.23
N SER A 275 3.70 17.44 -15.64
CA SER A 275 3.46 16.17 -14.96
C SER A 275 4.54 15.13 -15.25
N TYR A 276 4.92 14.33 -14.25
CA TYR A 276 5.94 13.30 -14.42
C TYR A 276 5.77 12.11 -13.47
N LEU A 277 6.32 10.96 -13.89
CA LEU A 277 6.67 9.83 -13.04
C LEU A 277 8.16 9.90 -12.75
N LEU A 278 8.57 9.82 -11.50
CA LEU A 278 9.94 9.88 -11.03
C LEU A 278 10.31 8.59 -10.32
N ALA A 279 11.50 8.04 -10.61
CA ALA A 279 12.10 6.99 -9.80
C ALA A 279 13.45 7.47 -9.24
N LEU A 280 13.62 7.29 -7.93
CA LEU A 280 14.87 7.59 -7.22
C LEU A 280 15.50 6.30 -6.72
N ASP A 281 16.84 6.25 -6.71
CA ASP A 281 17.57 5.26 -5.93
C ASP A 281 17.30 5.48 -4.43
N LYS A 282 16.76 4.49 -3.76
CA LYS A 282 16.32 4.62 -2.37
C LYS A 282 17.46 4.88 -1.39
N ARG A 283 18.70 4.53 -1.73
CA ARG A 283 19.87 4.69 -0.85
C ARG A 283 20.48 6.07 -0.93
N SER A 284 20.48 6.67 -2.11
CA SER A 284 21.16 7.91 -2.39
C SER A 284 20.27 9.10 -2.77
N GLY A 285 18.99 8.89 -3.07
CA GLY A 285 18.09 9.90 -3.59
C GLY A 285 18.43 10.33 -5.04
N LYS A 286 19.39 9.65 -5.70
CA LYS A 286 19.73 9.94 -7.09
C LYS A 286 18.56 9.61 -8.01
N GLU A 287 18.25 10.53 -8.93
CA GLU A 287 17.27 10.31 -9.97
C GLU A 287 17.75 9.20 -10.93
N LEU A 288 16.98 8.13 -11.05
CA LEU A 288 17.22 7.01 -11.94
C LEU A 288 16.41 7.14 -13.22
N LEU A 289 15.22 7.73 -13.11
CA LEU A 289 14.27 7.80 -14.18
C LEU A 289 13.33 8.99 -13.97
N ARG A 290 13.04 9.72 -15.06
CA ARG A 290 11.93 10.67 -15.15
C ARG A 290 11.20 10.44 -16.46
N VAL A 291 9.90 10.25 -16.39
CA VAL A 291 9.01 10.12 -17.54
C VAL A 291 8.02 11.27 -17.51
N ASP A 292 8.08 12.14 -18.53
CA ASP A 292 7.09 13.18 -18.69
C ASP A 292 5.72 12.58 -19.03
N ARG A 293 4.67 13.15 -18.48
CA ARG A 293 3.31 12.66 -18.57
C ARG A 293 2.40 13.73 -19.14
N ASP A 294 1.65 13.33 -20.14
CA ASP A 294 0.51 14.10 -20.65
C ASP A 294 -0.70 13.89 -19.72
N GLU A 295 -0.65 14.49 -18.52
CA GLU A 295 -1.66 14.37 -17.49
C GLU A 295 -1.88 15.72 -16.79
N LYS A 296 -3.05 15.90 -16.18
CA LYS A 296 -3.40 17.04 -15.35
C LYS A 296 -3.47 16.61 -13.88
N SER A 297 -3.60 17.61 -12.99
CA SER A 297 -3.61 17.37 -11.54
C SER A 297 -4.49 16.21 -11.13
N ASN A 298 -3.88 15.28 -10.42
CA ASN A 298 -4.57 14.23 -9.68
C ASN A 298 -3.82 13.94 -8.37
N TRP A 299 -4.42 13.13 -7.51
CA TRP A 299 -3.95 12.88 -6.15
C TRP A 299 -3.75 11.38 -5.86
N SER A 300 -3.84 10.57 -6.90
CA SER A 300 -3.72 9.11 -6.79
C SER A 300 -2.28 8.69 -6.55
N THR A 301 -2.05 7.88 -5.52
CA THR A 301 -0.77 7.21 -5.28
C THR A 301 -0.54 6.14 -6.34
N PRO A 302 0.67 6.00 -6.92
CA PRO A 302 0.94 4.92 -7.87
C PRO A 302 0.89 3.54 -7.20
N CYS A 303 0.72 2.50 -8.00
CA CYS A 303 0.72 1.12 -7.55
C CYS A 303 1.86 0.33 -8.22
N VAL A 304 2.58 -0.46 -7.45
CA VAL A 304 3.45 -1.51 -7.99
C VAL A 304 2.61 -2.77 -8.16
N TRP A 305 2.44 -3.21 -9.38
CA TRP A 305 1.69 -4.41 -9.71
C TRP A 305 2.62 -5.54 -10.16
N GLU A 306 3.00 -6.39 -9.22
CA GLU A 306 3.65 -7.65 -9.53
C GLU A 306 2.58 -8.67 -9.95
N ASN A 307 2.66 -9.15 -11.16
CA ASN A 307 1.71 -10.10 -11.73
C ASN A 307 2.45 -11.27 -12.40
N GLU A 308 1.70 -12.28 -12.85
CA GLU A 308 2.26 -13.50 -13.46
C GLU A 308 3.11 -13.26 -14.72
N GLN A 309 2.98 -12.10 -15.36
CA GLN A 309 3.70 -11.80 -16.61
C GLN A 309 4.87 -10.84 -16.37
N ARG A 310 4.72 -9.85 -15.48
CA ARG A 310 5.73 -8.81 -15.26
C ARG A 310 5.42 -7.95 -14.03
N CYS A 311 6.36 -7.10 -13.66
CA CYS A 311 6.16 -6.03 -12.67
C CYS A 311 5.87 -4.71 -13.41
N GLU A 312 4.85 -4.00 -12.97
CA GLU A 312 4.34 -2.78 -13.59
C GLU A 312 4.19 -1.65 -12.57
N ILE A 313 4.48 -0.42 -12.97
CA ILE A 313 4.12 0.78 -12.20
C ILE A 313 2.85 1.35 -12.82
N VAL A 314 1.74 1.23 -12.09
CA VAL A 314 0.44 1.72 -12.54
C VAL A 314 0.11 3.06 -11.90
N THR A 315 -0.28 4.01 -12.72
CA THR A 315 -0.67 5.36 -12.33
C THR A 315 -2.08 5.65 -12.81
N ALA A 316 -2.92 6.17 -11.94
CA ALA A 316 -4.26 6.63 -12.33
C ALA A 316 -4.30 8.15 -12.41
N GLY A 317 -4.72 8.67 -13.54
CA GLY A 317 -4.86 10.09 -13.80
C GLY A 317 -6.24 10.46 -14.32
N SER A 318 -6.51 11.74 -14.48
CA SER A 318 -7.78 12.26 -15.00
C SER A 318 -7.97 11.95 -16.47
N GLY A 319 -6.89 11.95 -17.26
CA GLY A 319 -6.96 11.61 -18.68
C GLY A 319 -6.89 10.11 -18.90
N ARG A 320 -5.99 9.43 -18.20
CA ARG A 320 -5.71 8.00 -18.43
C ARG A 320 -5.19 7.30 -17.19
N VAL A 321 -5.50 6.03 -17.07
CA VAL A 321 -4.65 5.08 -16.36
C VAL A 321 -3.49 4.72 -17.28
N ARG A 322 -2.27 4.66 -16.75
CA ARG A 322 -1.09 4.25 -17.49
C ARG A 322 -0.29 3.23 -16.71
N SER A 323 0.21 2.24 -17.40
CA SER A 323 1.15 1.27 -16.86
C SER A 323 2.51 1.41 -17.55
N TYR A 324 3.54 1.38 -16.74
CA TYR A 324 4.93 1.43 -17.17
C TYR A 324 5.69 0.21 -16.69
N ASP A 325 6.74 -0.20 -17.40
CA ASP A 325 7.73 -1.10 -16.82
C ASP A 325 8.60 -0.35 -15.80
N LEU A 326 9.51 -1.08 -15.14
CA LEU A 326 10.37 -0.50 -14.12
C LEU A 326 11.36 0.54 -14.68
N ASP A 327 11.59 0.56 -16.00
CA ASP A 327 12.47 1.49 -16.69
C ASP A 327 11.70 2.64 -17.37
N GLY A 328 10.39 2.76 -17.08
CA GLY A 328 9.55 3.88 -17.50
C GLY A 328 8.98 3.78 -18.92
N LYS A 329 9.15 2.65 -19.58
CA LYS A 329 8.51 2.41 -20.87
C LYS A 329 7.00 2.23 -20.67
N LEU A 330 6.19 3.01 -21.39
CA LEU A 330 4.74 2.86 -21.40
C LEU A 330 4.34 1.52 -22.01
N LEU A 331 3.62 0.71 -21.25
CA LEU A 331 3.17 -0.62 -21.62
C LEU A 331 1.75 -0.58 -22.21
N TRP A 332 0.82 0.02 -21.46
CA TRP A 332 -0.57 0.18 -21.85
C TRP A 332 -1.21 1.39 -21.19
N TRP A 333 -2.35 1.81 -21.72
CA TRP A 333 -3.18 2.85 -21.12
C TRP A 333 -4.67 2.56 -21.30
N LEU A 334 -5.46 3.18 -20.43
CA LEU A 334 -6.92 3.09 -20.37
C LEU A 334 -7.51 4.48 -20.25
N LYS A 335 -8.45 4.85 -21.11
CA LYS A 335 -9.25 6.08 -21.04
C LYS A 335 -10.57 5.86 -20.30
N GLY A 336 -11.30 6.92 -20.03
CA GLY A 336 -12.64 6.87 -19.45
C GLY A 336 -12.68 7.11 -17.94
N MET A 337 -11.61 7.60 -17.35
CA MET A 337 -11.57 8.05 -15.96
C MET A 337 -12.38 9.33 -15.76
N SER A 338 -12.77 9.64 -14.52
CA SER A 338 -13.33 10.95 -14.17
C SER A 338 -12.28 12.06 -14.21
N SER A 339 -12.73 13.31 -14.28
CA SER A 339 -11.86 14.50 -14.43
C SER A 339 -11.00 14.82 -13.20
N ILE A 340 -11.24 14.15 -12.08
CA ILE A 340 -10.44 14.21 -10.85
C ILE A 340 -10.27 12.79 -10.32
N THR A 341 -9.01 12.37 -10.15
CA THR A 341 -8.66 11.04 -9.65
C THR A 341 -7.94 11.15 -8.32
N ILE A 342 -8.45 10.47 -7.30
CA ILE A 342 -7.90 10.44 -5.94
C ILE A 342 -7.61 8.99 -5.53
N ALA A 343 -8.53 8.08 -5.82
CA ALA A 343 -8.44 6.68 -5.45
C ALA A 343 -7.16 6.02 -6.01
N THR A 344 -6.49 5.22 -5.19
CA THR A 344 -5.25 4.52 -5.50
C THR A 344 -5.55 3.20 -6.23
N PRO A 345 -4.88 2.87 -7.35
CA PRO A 345 -4.89 1.53 -7.91
C PRO A 345 -4.30 0.51 -6.93
N TYR A 346 -4.81 -0.71 -6.93
CA TYR A 346 -4.23 -1.81 -6.14
C TYR A 346 -4.57 -3.16 -6.78
N ALA A 347 -3.79 -4.18 -6.46
CA ALA A 347 -3.99 -5.52 -7.00
C ALA A 347 -4.46 -6.49 -5.92
N ASP A 348 -5.40 -7.37 -6.29
CA ASP A 348 -5.84 -8.49 -5.46
C ASP A 348 -6.29 -9.67 -6.34
N GLY A 349 -6.04 -10.90 -5.89
CA GLY A 349 -6.48 -12.11 -6.58
C GLY A 349 -6.08 -12.21 -8.05
N GLY A 350 -4.95 -11.62 -8.44
CA GLY A 350 -4.43 -11.59 -9.81
C GLY A 350 -5.03 -10.50 -10.71
N LEU A 351 -5.95 -9.68 -10.20
CA LEU A 351 -6.53 -8.54 -10.92
C LEU A 351 -6.05 -7.21 -10.34
N LEU A 352 -5.98 -6.21 -11.21
CA LEU A 352 -5.75 -4.82 -10.82
C LEU A 352 -7.11 -4.09 -10.77
N TYR A 353 -7.36 -3.40 -9.67
CA TYR A 353 -8.56 -2.58 -9.47
C TYR A 353 -8.21 -1.11 -9.56
N VAL A 354 -8.92 -0.37 -10.41
CA VAL A 354 -8.74 1.07 -10.60
C VAL A 354 -10.09 1.74 -10.56
N SER A 355 -10.18 2.85 -9.85
CA SER A 355 -11.44 3.61 -9.74
C SER A 355 -11.21 5.11 -9.79
N SER A 356 -12.22 5.85 -10.24
CA SER A 356 -12.23 7.31 -10.26
C SER A 356 -13.69 7.81 -10.27
N GLY A 357 -14.04 8.66 -9.30
CA GLY A 357 -15.45 8.95 -9.02
C GLY A 357 -15.80 10.40 -8.72
N PHE A 358 -15.21 11.40 -9.41
CA PHE A 358 -15.59 12.79 -9.17
C PHE A 358 -17.10 12.99 -9.37
N ILE A 359 -17.76 13.54 -8.36
CA ILE A 359 -19.22 13.45 -8.21
C ILE A 359 -20.02 14.19 -9.27
N VAL A 360 -19.45 15.20 -9.94
CA VAL A 360 -20.10 15.93 -11.02
C VAL A 360 -19.95 15.28 -12.39
N ASP A 361 -19.08 14.29 -12.51
CA ASP A 361 -18.82 13.62 -13.78
C ASP A 361 -19.88 12.57 -14.10
N ARG A 362 -20.14 12.40 -15.39
CA ARG A 362 -21.01 11.35 -15.90
C ARG A 362 -20.36 9.97 -15.88
N SER A 363 -19.03 9.90 -15.86
CA SER A 363 -18.26 8.66 -15.76
C SER A 363 -17.60 8.57 -14.39
N ARG A 364 -17.91 7.51 -13.65
CA ARG A 364 -17.33 7.21 -12.34
C ARG A 364 -17.01 5.72 -12.27
N PRO A 365 -16.03 5.29 -13.07
CA PRO A 365 -15.79 3.87 -13.31
C PRO A 365 -15.02 3.18 -12.18
N ILE A 366 -15.31 1.90 -12.03
CA ILE A 366 -14.43 0.92 -11.38
C ILE A 366 -14.08 -0.12 -12.44
N TYR A 367 -12.81 -0.39 -12.63
CA TYR A 367 -12.30 -1.41 -13.54
C TYR A 367 -11.63 -2.54 -12.76
N ALA A 368 -11.85 -3.78 -13.19
CA ALA A 368 -11.00 -4.93 -12.87
C ALA A 368 -10.23 -5.34 -14.14
N ILE A 369 -8.91 -5.31 -14.06
CA ILE A 369 -8.01 -5.45 -15.21
C ILE A 369 -7.12 -6.68 -14.99
N ARG A 370 -6.99 -7.54 -16.02
CA ARG A 370 -6.09 -8.69 -15.98
C ARG A 370 -4.70 -8.34 -16.50
N PRO A 371 -3.65 -9.10 -16.12
CA PRO A 371 -2.31 -8.94 -16.66
C PRO A 371 -2.24 -9.02 -18.18
N GLY A 372 -1.16 -8.48 -18.76
CA GLY A 372 -0.84 -8.65 -20.18
C GLY A 372 -1.35 -7.57 -21.12
N GLY A 373 -1.91 -6.48 -20.59
CA GLY A 373 -2.29 -5.33 -21.40
C GLY A 373 -1.13 -4.78 -22.26
N SER A 374 -1.43 -4.31 -23.47
CA SER A 374 -0.48 -3.65 -24.37
C SER A 374 -1.20 -2.58 -25.20
N GLY A 375 -0.62 -1.38 -25.29
CA GLY A 375 -1.18 -0.28 -26.05
C GLY A 375 -2.48 0.27 -25.46
N ASP A 376 -3.44 0.65 -26.29
CA ASP A 376 -4.76 1.15 -25.85
C ASP A 376 -5.67 -0.02 -25.47
N VAL A 377 -5.95 -0.17 -24.17
CA VAL A 377 -6.85 -1.19 -23.63
C VAL A 377 -8.23 -0.62 -23.28
N SER A 378 -8.54 0.59 -23.71
CA SER A 378 -9.80 1.26 -23.40
C SER A 378 -11.01 0.47 -23.90
N LEU A 379 -12.12 0.59 -23.19
CA LEU A 379 -13.39 -0.03 -23.59
C LEU A 379 -14.00 0.73 -24.78
N PRO A 380 -14.48 0.05 -25.82
CA PRO A 380 -15.39 0.64 -26.77
C PRO A 380 -16.65 1.18 -26.11
N ALA A 381 -17.30 2.18 -26.73
CA ALA A 381 -18.51 2.78 -26.20
C ALA A 381 -19.61 1.72 -25.94
N GLY A 382 -20.18 1.77 -24.75
CA GLY A 382 -21.25 0.86 -24.33
C GLY A 382 -20.80 -0.54 -23.89
N GLN A 383 -19.50 -0.86 -23.96
CA GLN A 383 -18.96 -2.13 -23.47
C GLN A 383 -18.49 -2.00 -22.03
N THR A 384 -18.57 -3.09 -21.27
CA THR A 384 -18.11 -3.21 -19.88
C THR A 384 -16.97 -4.19 -19.68
N ASN A 385 -16.51 -4.84 -20.74
CA ASN A 385 -15.37 -5.77 -20.75
C ASN A 385 -14.71 -5.83 -22.12
N ASN A 386 -13.48 -6.35 -22.15
CA ASN A 386 -12.72 -6.73 -23.34
C ASN A 386 -11.64 -7.77 -22.98
N SER A 387 -10.65 -7.99 -23.86
CA SER A 387 -9.56 -8.93 -23.60
C SER A 387 -8.72 -8.59 -22.34
N CYS A 388 -8.58 -7.33 -21.96
CA CYS A 388 -7.80 -6.86 -20.81
C CYS A 388 -8.68 -6.50 -19.61
N ILE A 389 -9.85 -5.92 -19.83
CA ILE A 389 -10.79 -5.51 -18.79
C ILE A 389 -11.78 -6.63 -18.55
N VAL A 390 -11.73 -7.21 -17.35
CA VAL A 390 -12.63 -8.31 -16.94
C VAL A 390 -14.05 -7.79 -16.82
N TRP A 391 -14.21 -6.65 -16.14
CA TRP A 391 -15.47 -5.95 -15.99
C TRP A 391 -15.25 -4.45 -15.68
N CYS A 392 -16.23 -3.67 -15.98
CA CYS A 392 -16.34 -2.25 -15.62
C CYS A 392 -17.69 -1.94 -15.05
N GLN A 393 -17.72 -1.30 -13.89
CA GLN A 393 -18.90 -0.65 -13.32
C GLN A 393 -18.82 0.85 -13.57
N PRO A 394 -19.55 1.42 -14.56
CA PRO A 394 -19.27 2.74 -15.11
C PRO A 394 -19.66 3.92 -14.19
N LEU A 395 -20.47 3.68 -13.14
CA LEU A 395 -21.03 4.71 -12.25
C LEU A 395 -20.88 4.38 -10.76
N ALA A 396 -20.07 3.39 -10.41
CA ALA A 396 -20.03 2.86 -9.06
C ALA A 396 -18.95 3.51 -8.16
N ALA A 397 -17.92 4.12 -8.75
CA ALA A 397 -16.77 4.60 -8.00
C ALA A 397 -17.11 5.71 -6.99
N PRO A 398 -16.46 5.71 -5.81
CA PRO A 398 -16.45 6.82 -4.88
C PRO A 398 -15.53 7.93 -5.37
N TYR A 399 -15.65 9.14 -4.81
CA TYR A 399 -14.77 10.26 -5.15
C TYR A 399 -13.44 10.21 -4.36
N ASN A 400 -13.52 10.27 -3.02
CA ASN A 400 -12.33 10.30 -2.18
C ASN A 400 -11.83 8.91 -1.77
N PRO A 401 -12.64 8.01 -1.21
CA PRO A 401 -12.15 6.74 -0.73
C PRO A 401 -11.66 5.84 -1.86
N THR A 402 -10.58 5.10 -1.63
CA THR A 402 -10.22 3.96 -2.48
C THR A 402 -11.11 2.78 -2.15
N THR A 403 -11.54 2.03 -3.15
CA THR A 403 -12.29 0.77 -2.96
C THR A 403 -11.46 -0.27 -2.21
N LEU A 404 -12.09 -1.32 -1.71
CA LEU A 404 -11.43 -2.35 -0.92
C LEU A 404 -11.85 -3.74 -1.41
N VAL A 405 -10.91 -4.59 -1.81
CA VAL A 405 -11.18 -6.01 -2.01
C VAL A 405 -10.82 -6.76 -0.73
N TYR A 406 -11.79 -7.52 -0.23
CA TYR A 406 -11.59 -8.38 0.92
C TYR A 406 -12.48 -9.62 0.83
N ASP A 407 -11.89 -10.79 1.04
CA ASP A 407 -12.59 -12.09 0.99
C ASP A 407 -13.42 -12.27 -0.29
N GLY A 408 -12.83 -11.92 -1.47
CA GLY A 408 -13.45 -12.05 -2.78
C GLY A 408 -14.55 -11.05 -3.12
N ARG A 409 -14.77 -10.05 -2.28
CA ARG A 409 -15.76 -8.97 -2.47
C ARG A 409 -15.07 -7.63 -2.60
N LEU A 410 -15.56 -6.81 -3.53
CA LEU A 410 -15.14 -5.43 -3.68
C LEU A 410 -16.15 -4.51 -2.98
N TYR A 411 -15.70 -3.83 -1.94
CA TYR A 411 -16.48 -2.87 -1.17
C TYR A 411 -16.26 -1.45 -1.66
N VAL A 412 -17.33 -0.72 -1.84
CA VAL A 412 -17.36 0.66 -2.35
C VAL A 412 -18.01 1.55 -1.31
N LEU A 413 -17.19 2.25 -0.52
CA LEU A 413 -17.63 3.25 0.43
C LEU A 413 -17.70 4.61 -0.28
N ARG A 414 -18.90 5.18 -0.41
CA ARG A 414 -19.08 6.50 -1.02
C ARG A 414 -18.96 7.61 0.00
N ASP A 415 -18.62 8.78 -0.49
CA ASP A 415 -18.36 10.00 0.32
C ASP A 415 -19.54 10.43 1.21
N LEU A 416 -20.76 10.03 0.88
CA LEU A 416 -21.97 10.35 1.66
C LEU A 416 -22.46 9.18 2.54
N GLY A 417 -21.60 8.19 2.81
CA GLY A 417 -21.88 7.12 3.75
C GLY A 417 -22.76 6.00 3.19
N GLU A 418 -22.68 5.75 1.90
CA GLU A 418 -23.29 4.59 1.28
C GLU A 418 -22.24 3.51 1.01
N LEU A 419 -22.52 2.28 1.42
CA LEU A 419 -21.68 1.11 1.18
C LEU A 419 -22.35 0.16 0.19
N SER A 420 -21.63 -0.21 -0.87
CA SER A 420 -22.03 -1.27 -1.81
C SER A 420 -20.99 -2.37 -1.81
N ALA A 421 -21.39 -3.59 -2.18
CA ALA A 421 -20.45 -4.68 -2.42
C ALA A 421 -20.73 -5.36 -3.76
N PHE A 422 -19.66 -5.77 -4.41
CA PHE A 422 -19.65 -6.50 -5.66
C PHE A 422 -18.81 -7.76 -5.52
N ASN A 423 -19.10 -8.79 -6.27
CA ASN A 423 -18.15 -9.88 -6.47
C ASN A 423 -16.91 -9.33 -7.16
N ALA A 424 -15.74 -9.45 -6.53
CA ALA A 424 -14.53 -8.83 -7.03
C ALA A 424 -14.10 -9.39 -8.40
N ARG A 425 -14.34 -10.68 -8.67
CA ARG A 425 -13.95 -11.31 -9.94
C ARG A 425 -14.89 -11.04 -11.10
N THR A 426 -16.20 -10.94 -10.83
CA THR A 426 -17.22 -10.85 -11.88
C THR A 426 -17.80 -9.45 -12.03
N GLY A 427 -17.68 -8.59 -11.03
CA GLY A 427 -18.33 -7.27 -10.96
C GLY A 427 -19.84 -7.36 -10.67
N GLU A 428 -20.37 -8.54 -10.35
CA GLU A 428 -21.78 -8.74 -9.97
C GLU A 428 -22.09 -8.00 -8.68
N LEU A 429 -23.21 -7.29 -8.66
CA LEU A 429 -23.69 -6.55 -7.49
C LEU A 429 -24.23 -7.52 -6.44
N LEU A 430 -23.71 -7.47 -5.22
CA LEU A 430 -24.17 -8.26 -4.07
C LEU A 430 -25.18 -7.47 -3.23
N TYR A 431 -24.86 -6.24 -2.87
CA TYR A 431 -25.78 -5.26 -2.29
C TYR A 431 -25.41 -3.84 -2.70
N ASP A 432 -26.40 -2.95 -2.80
CA ASP A 432 -26.20 -1.57 -3.24
C ASP A 432 -26.59 -0.55 -2.18
N ARG A 433 -25.79 0.50 -2.07
CA ARG A 433 -26.03 1.77 -1.36
C ARG A 433 -26.68 1.64 0.02
N GLN A 434 -26.20 0.69 0.81
CA GLN A 434 -26.62 0.56 2.20
C GLN A 434 -26.12 1.75 3.00
N LYS A 435 -27.01 2.50 3.62
CA LYS A 435 -26.65 3.70 4.39
C LYS A 435 -26.06 3.34 5.74
N LEU A 436 -24.90 3.91 6.04
CA LEU A 436 -24.32 3.92 7.36
C LEU A 436 -25.09 4.96 8.21
N PRO A 437 -25.62 4.59 9.40
CA PRO A 437 -26.41 5.50 10.22
C PRO A 437 -25.59 6.74 10.60
N GLN A 438 -26.15 7.95 10.40
CA GLN A 438 -25.43 9.21 10.69
C GLN A 438 -24.06 9.32 10.00
N GLY A 439 -23.78 8.47 9.04
CA GLY A 439 -22.52 8.45 8.29
C GLY A 439 -22.57 9.49 7.18
N LEU A 440 -22.04 10.68 7.43
CA LEU A 440 -21.84 11.71 6.43
C LEU A 440 -20.34 12.03 6.31
N HIS A 441 -19.91 12.29 5.08
CA HIS A 441 -18.58 12.76 4.75
C HIS A 441 -17.46 11.74 5.08
N PHE A 442 -17.18 10.89 4.13
CA PHE A 442 -16.08 9.94 4.17
C PHE A 442 -14.96 10.37 3.20
N THR A 443 -13.77 10.60 3.73
CA THR A 443 -12.56 10.85 2.92
C THR A 443 -11.57 9.70 3.09
N ALA A 444 -11.48 9.13 4.29
CA ALA A 444 -10.66 7.96 4.57
C ALA A 444 -11.13 6.73 3.78
N SER A 445 -10.19 5.97 3.25
CA SER A 445 -10.48 4.68 2.62
C SER A 445 -10.82 3.63 3.67
N PRO A 446 -11.73 2.68 3.40
CA PRO A 446 -11.99 1.56 4.30
C PRO A 446 -10.75 0.64 4.41
N CYS A 447 -10.62 -0.04 5.54
CA CYS A 447 -9.66 -1.11 5.74
C CYS A 447 -10.35 -2.36 6.30
N ALA A 448 -9.70 -3.53 6.23
CA ALA A 448 -10.30 -4.79 6.64
C ALA A 448 -9.37 -5.69 7.42
N ALA A 449 -9.94 -6.38 8.41
CA ALA A 449 -9.31 -7.43 9.19
C ALA A 449 -10.38 -8.34 9.83
N ASN A 450 -10.05 -9.61 10.09
CA ASN A 450 -10.86 -10.53 10.87
C ASN A 450 -12.34 -10.58 10.47
N GLY A 451 -12.64 -10.63 9.16
CA GLY A 451 -14.02 -10.67 8.66
C GLY A 451 -14.81 -9.36 8.82
N ARG A 452 -14.13 -8.24 9.03
CA ARG A 452 -14.75 -6.93 9.27
C ARG A 452 -14.18 -5.86 8.34
N ILE A 453 -15.04 -4.92 7.97
CA ILE A 453 -14.72 -3.71 7.23
C ILE A 453 -14.87 -2.52 8.17
N PHE A 454 -13.82 -1.72 8.28
CA PHE A 454 -13.80 -0.51 9.11
C PHE A 454 -13.95 0.73 8.22
N CYS A 455 -15.04 1.45 8.39
CA CYS A 455 -15.39 2.64 7.61
C CYS A 455 -15.33 3.87 8.53
N LEU A 456 -14.26 4.65 8.45
CA LEU A 456 -14.03 5.85 9.25
C LEU A 456 -14.59 7.09 8.54
N ASN A 457 -15.46 7.87 9.21
CA ASN A 457 -15.96 9.13 8.71
C ASN A 457 -15.14 10.34 9.27
N GLU A 458 -15.45 11.54 8.77
CA GLU A 458 -14.76 12.78 9.16
C GLU A 458 -15.05 13.22 10.59
N ASP A 459 -16.10 12.70 11.23
CA ASP A 459 -16.45 12.97 12.63
C ASP A 459 -15.74 12.05 13.62
N GLY A 460 -14.80 11.20 13.16
CA GLY A 460 -14.12 10.22 13.99
C GLY A 460 -15.01 9.04 14.39
N VAL A 461 -16.12 8.83 13.67
CA VAL A 461 -16.99 7.67 13.85
C VAL A 461 -16.54 6.56 12.90
N THR A 462 -16.29 5.38 13.45
CA THR A 462 -15.98 4.18 12.67
C THR A 462 -17.15 3.21 12.70
N PHE A 463 -17.65 2.89 11.53
CA PHE A 463 -18.68 1.85 11.34
C PHE A 463 -17.98 0.54 11.04
N VAL A 464 -18.25 -0.48 11.84
CA VAL A 464 -17.73 -1.83 11.66
C VAL A 464 -18.80 -2.67 11.00
N VAL A 465 -18.53 -3.09 9.77
CA VAL A 465 -19.46 -3.88 8.94
C VAL A 465 -18.92 -5.29 8.79
N ARG A 466 -19.78 -6.31 8.87
CA ARG A 466 -19.40 -7.69 8.57
C ARG A 466 -19.04 -7.83 7.09
N ALA A 467 -17.90 -8.46 6.81
CA ALA A 467 -17.58 -8.85 5.44
C ALA A 467 -18.52 -9.98 4.99
N GLY A 468 -19.16 -9.84 3.82
CA GLY A 468 -20.11 -10.85 3.33
C GLY A 468 -20.95 -10.35 2.17
N ASP A 469 -21.85 -11.23 1.69
CA ASP A 469 -22.74 -10.96 0.54
C ASP A 469 -23.98 -10.13 0.93
N ARG A 470 -24.16 -9.87 2.22
CA ARG A 470 -25.24 -9.04 2.76
C ARG A 470 -24.68 -7.97 3.68
N PHE A 471 -25.27 -6.81 3.67
CA PHE A 471 -24.91 -5.73 4.58
C PHE A 471 -25.34 -6.06 6.01
N GLU A 472 -24.41 -6.00 6.95
CA GLU A 472 -24.65 -6.14 8.39
C GLU A 472 -23.74 -5.17 9.15
N LEU A 473 -24.32 -4.14 9.75
CA LEU A 473 -23.62 -3.22 10.62
C LEU A 473 -23.48 -3.86 12.02
N LEU A 474 -22.22 -4.11 12.42
CA LEU A 474 -21.94 -4.75 13.72
C LEU A 474 -21.84 -3.72 14.83
N GLN A 475 -21.10 -2.62 14.59
CA GLN A 475 -20.82 -1.61 15.62
C GLN A 475 -20.70 -0.22 15.00
N THR A 476 -20.96 0.79 15.84
CA THR A 476 -20.67 2.20 15.57
C THR A 476 -19.84 2.73 16.72
N ASN A 477 -18.58 3.03 16.46
CA ASN A 477 -17.60 3.45 17.44
C ASN A 477 -17.24 4.92 17.24
N LYS A 478 -17.22 5.71 18.31
CA LYS A 478 -16.91 7.14 18.25
C LYS A 478 -15.66 7.45 19.07
N LEU A 479 -14.74 8.19 18.47
CA LEU A 479 -13.63 8.84 19.18
C LEU A 479 -14.12 10.11 19.90
N ALA A 480 -13.22 10.88 20.51
CA ALA A 480 -13.56 12.15 21.13
C ALA A 480 -14.25 13.12 20.15
N GLU A 481 -15.18 13.95 20.65
CA GLU A 481 -16.15 14.68 19.82
C GLU A 481 -15.57 15.73 18.88
N ASP A 482 -14.37 16.26 19.19
CA ASP A 482 -13.81 17.43 18.50
C ASP A 482 -12.73 17.12 17.48
N ASP A 483 -12.49 15.84 17.19
CA ASP A 483 -11.44 15.41 16.28
C ASP A 483 -11.97 15.09 14.88
N MET A 484 -11.43 15.80 13.88
CA MET A 484 -11.71 15.51 12.46
C MET A 484 -10.73 14.46 11.93
N CYS A 485 -11.25 13.45 11.24
CA CYS A 485 -10.47 12.37 10.67
C CYS A 485 -10.57 12.35 9.15
N LEU A 486 -9.43 12.51 8.45
CA LEU A 486 -9.35 12.35 6.98
C LEU A 486 -8.36 11.28 6.57
N ALA A 487 -7.38 10.98 7.42
CA ALA A 487 -6.36 9.96 7.15
C ALA A 487 -6.97 8.56 7.14
N THR A 488 -6.55 7.74 6.20
CA THR A 488 -6.90 6.31 6.17
C THR A 488 -6.28 5.61 7.37
N PRO A 489 -7.03 4.79 8.12
CA PRO A 489 -6.50 4.03 9.25
C PRO A 489 -5.43 3.02 8.83
N ALA A 490 -4.54 2.67 9.77
CA ALA A 490 -3.57 1.59 9.62
C ALA A 490 -3.88 0.44 10.58
N ILE A 491 -3.58 -0.78 10.15
CA ILE A 491 -3.75 -1.99 10.98
C ILE A 491 -2.37 -2.61 11.20
N ALA A 492 -1.91 -2.66 12.46
CA ALA A 492 -0.60 -3.19 12.81
C ALA A 492 -0.73 -4.22 13.94
N GLY A 493 -0.59 -5.50 13.60
CA GLY A 493 -1.02 -6.56 14.51
C GLY A 493 -2.48 -6.37 14.88
N ASP A 494 -2.83 -6.60 16.13
CA ASP A 494 -4.21 -6.44 16.63
C ASP A 494 -4.60 -4.98 16.97
N ARG A 495 -3.85 -4.00 16.44
CA ARG A 495 -4.06 -2.57 16.67
C ARG A 495 -4.62 -1.89 15.44
N LEU A 496 -5.61 -1.01 15.65
CA LEU A 496 -6.11 -0.08 14.65
C LEU A 496 -5.61 1.33 15.02
N LEU A 497 -4.83 1.94 14.14
CA LEU A 497 -4.31 3.28 14.32
C LEU A 497 -5.18 4.28 13.55
N ILE A 498 -5.76 5.25 14.24
CA ILE A 498 -6.64 6.28 13.67
C ILE A 498 -6.03 7.65 13.93
N ARG A 499 -5.70 8.37 12.85
CA ARG A 499 -5.20 9.74 12.91
C ARG A 499 -6.33 10.74 12.75
N SER A 500 -6.44 11.63 13.70
CA SER A 500 -7.26 12.86 13.64
C SER A 500 -6.41 14.09 13.33
N ALA A 501 -7.04 15.26 13.26
CA ALA A 501 -6.36 16.54 13.04
C ALA A 501 -5.34 16.86 14.15
N ALA A 502 -5.60 16.45 15.38
CA ALA A 502 -4.78 16.80 16.55
C ALA A 502 -4.10 15.60 17.21
N ARG A 503 -4.50 14.37 16.89
CA ARG A 503 -4.07 13.18 17.64
C ARG A 503 -3.88 11.97 16.77
N LEU A 504 -3.11 11.00 17.29
CA LEU A 504 -3.09 9.62 16.85
C LEU A 504 -3.65 8.74 17.97
N TYR A 505 -4.62 7.91 17.64
CA TYR A 505 -5.23 6.93 18.55
C TYR A 505 -4.74 5.52 18.19
N CYS A 506 -4.40 4.74 19.19
CA CYS A 506 -4.19 3.29 19.09
C CYS A 506 -5.36 2.58 19.74
N ILE A 507 -6.13 1.89 18.93
CA ILE A 507 -7.26 1.09 19.34
C ILE A 507 -6.80 -0.36 19.42
N SER A 508 -6.88 -0.94 20.60
CA SER A 508 -6.48 -2.33 20.88
C SER A 508 -7.35 -2.87 22.02
N GLN A 509 -7.60 -4.18 21.97
CA GLN A 509 -8.27 -4.83 23.09
C GLN A 509 -7.36 -4.74 24.32
N LYS A 510 -7.88 -4.17 25.41
CA LYS A 510 -7.17 -4.20 26.68
C LYS A 510 -7.06 -5.64 27.16
N PRO A 511 -5.89 -6.06 27.67
CA PRO A 511 -5.70 -7.38 28.20
C PRO A 511 -6.61 -7.69 29.40
#